data_8473ac5dd4649ace60b8dfead7844b8c
#
_entry.id   8473ac5dd4649ace60b8dfead7844b8c
#
_cell.length_a   1.000
_cell.length_b   1.000
_cell.length_c   1.000
_cell.angle_alpha   90.00
_cell.angle_beta   90.00
_cell.angle_gamma   90.00
#
_symmetry.space_group_name_H-M   'P 1'
#
loop_
_entity.id
_entity.type
_entity.pdbx_description
1 polymer ?
#
loop_
_entity_poly.entity_id
_entity_poly.type
_entity_poly.pdbx_seq_one_letter_code
_entity_poly.pdbx_strand_id
1 'polypeptide(L)'
;MSEIKNVDYGLEKIFEGAKDFLPLLGTDYIEFYVGNAKQAAYYYKSAFGFQSYAYKGLETGSRDVVSYALKQDKIRIVLTTPLNSQSNINDHIVKHGDGVKVIALWVDDATKSWKETTSRGAKSYMEPTTEKDEHGEVVRSGIYTYGETVHVFVERKNYKGVFLPGFQKWESDFNPEPTGLKFIDHMVGNVGWNEMNKWVKFYEDVMGFVNFLSFDDKQITTEYSALMSKVMSNGNGRIKFPINEPAEGKRKSQIEEYLDFYEGPGVQHIAVATDDIITTVGKLRARGIEFLSIPPQEYYDAVPLRLEEHNHELKEDIEILKRLGILIDADEEGYLLQIFLTLLHHFLNSRLGQTQKMVFRPFCFLCLGRKRKHI
;
A
#
# COMPACT_ATOMS: atom_id res chain seq x y z
N MET A 1 21.12 -14.23 -16.65
CA MET A 1 19.74 -14.72 -16.54
C MET A 1 19.58 -15.32 -15.15
N SER A 2 19.15 -14.55 -14.18
CA SER A 2 18.72 -15.12 -12.90
C SER A 2 17.24 -15.43 -13.06
N GLU A 3 16.93 -16.71 -13.15
CA GLU A 3 15.56 -17.23 -13.04
C GLU A 3 14.94 -16.64 -11.78
N ILE A 4 13.83 -15.92 -11.96
CA ILE A 4 12.92 -15.59 -10.87
C ILE A 4 12.33 -16.93 -10.46
N LYS A 5 12.99 -17.63 -9.52
CA LYS A 5 12.39 -18.77 -8.86
C LYS A 5 11.13 -18.25 -8.18
N ASN A 6 10.00 -18.78 -8.63
CA ASN A 6 8.73 -18.64 -7.93
C ASN A 6 8.95 -19.16 -6.49
N VAL A 7 9.16 -18.23 -5.57
CA VAL A 7 9.11 -18.56 -4.15
C VAL A 7 7.62 -18.70 -3.85
N ASP A 8 7.21 -19.93 -3.69
CA ASP A 8 5.88 -20.31 -3.27
C ASP A 8 5.66 -19.79 -1.84
N TYR A 9 4.88 -18.72 -1.71
CA TYR A 9 4.50 -18.15 -0.42
C TYR A 9 3.25 -18.82 0.16
N GLY A 10 2.91 -20.03 -0.29
CA GLY A 10 1.81 -20.82 0.25
C GLY A 10 0.41 -20.24 -0.01
N LEU A 11 0.25 -19.38 -1.00
CA LEU A 11 -1.00 -18.70 -1.33
C LEU A 11 -1.52 -19.13 -2.71
N GLU A 12 -1.53 -20.39 -3.02
CA GLU A 12 -2.35 -20.93 -4.11
C GLU A 12 -3.75 -21.31 -3.59
N LYS A 13 -4.44 -20.40 -2.91
CA LYS A 13 -5.89 -20.47 -2.83
C LYS A 13 -6.45 -19.83 -4.09
N ILE A 14 -6.81 -20.64 -5.08
CA ILE A 14 -7.76 -20.22 -6.11
C ILE A 14 -9.09 -20.04 -5.39
N PHE A 15 -9.49 -18.80 -5.18
CA PHE A 15 -10.80 -18.51 -4.56
C PHE A 15 -11.88 -19.03 -5.48
N GLU A 16 -12.73 -19.93 -4.94
CA GLU A 16 -13.87 -20.48 -5.64
C GLU A 16 -14.80 -19.33 -6.09
N GLY A 17 -15.10 -19.27 -7.39
CA GLY A 17 -15.90 -18.19 -7.98
C GLY A 17 -15.13 -17.01 -8.58
N ALA A 18 -13.82 -16.94 -8.42
CA ALA A 18 -13.00 -15.92 -9.09
C ALA A 18 -13.03 -16.11 -10.62
N LYS A 19 -13.42 -15.07 -11.35
CA LYS A 19 -13.39 -15.06 -12.81
C LYS A 19 -12.08 -14.45 -13.26
N ASP A 20 -11.08 -15.26 -13.56
CA ASP A 20 -9.74 -14.79 -13.96
C ASP A 20 -9.69 -14.33 -15.43
N PHE A 21 -10.53 -13.34 -15.78
CA PHE A 21 -10.47 -12.67 -17.06
C PHE A 21 -9.40 -11.57 -17.13
N LEU A 22 -8.85 -11.20 -15.98
CA LEU A 22 -7.79 -10.19 -15.81
C LEU A 22 -6.64 -10.81 -14.99
N PRO A 23 -5.81 -11.68 -15.59
CA PRO A 23 -4.69 -12.30 -14.88
C PRO A 23 -3.68 -11.25 -14.46
N LEU A 24 -3.53 -11.07 -13.13
CA LEU A 24 -2.59 -10.16 -12.50
C LEU A 24 -1.42 -10.95 -11.91
N LEU A 25 -0.21 -10.62 -12.32
CA LEU A 25 1.01 -11.31 -11.89
C LEU A 25 1.54 -10.80 -10.53
N GLY A 26 1.12 -9.60 -10.14
CA GLY A 26 1.50 -8.99 -8.88
C GLY A 26 1.46 -7.46 -8.93
N THR A 27 1.85 -6.83 -7.82
CA THR A 27 2.10 -5.38 -7.79
C THR A 27 3.44 -5.08 -8.43
N ASP A 28 3.44 -4.24 -9.49
CA ASP A 28 4.68 -3.85 -10.16
C ASP A 28 5.40 -2.74 -9.36
N TYR A 29 4.72 -1.63 -9.09
CA TYR A 29 5.20 -0.55 -8.23
C TYR A 29 4.03 0.26 -7.67
N ILE A 30 4.31 1.06 -6.65
CA ILE A 30 3.40 2.10 -6.16
C ILE A 30 4.05 3.45 -6.39
N GLU A 31 3.30 4.39 -7.00
CA GLU A 31 3.79 5.74 -7.21
C GLU A 31 3.06 6.74 -6.32
N PHE A 32 3.87 7.50 -5.61
CA PHE A 32 3.44 8.63 -4.79
C PHE A 32 3.69 9.93 -5.54
N TYR A 33 2.70 10.80 -5.54
CA TYR A 33 2.94 12.20 -5.84
C TYR A 33 3.34 12.90 -4.55
N VAL A 34 4.48 13.58 -4.58
CA VAL A 34 5.10 14.19 -3.40
C VAL A 34 5.61 15.58 -3.70
N GLY A 35 5.55 16.47 -2.71
CA GLY A 35 6.02 17.84 -2.86
C GLY A 35 7.52 17.96 -3.13
N ASN A 36 8.33 17.03 -2.61
CA ASN A 36 9.77 16.97 -2.87
C ASN A 36 10.27 15.53 -2.94
N ALA A 37 10.35 14.98 -4.14
CA ALA A 37 10.74 13.59 -4.37
C ALA A 37 12.16 13.26 -3.87
N LYS A 38 13.10 14.21 -3.89
CA LYS A 38 14.47 13.99 -3.39
C LYS A 38 14.50 13.82 -1.86
N GLN A 39 13.75 14.67 -1.14
CA GLN A 39 13.63 14.57 0.32
C GLN A 39 12.88 13.30 0.71
N ALA A 40 11.78 12.99 0.04
CA ALA A 40 11.01 11.78 0.27
C ALA A 40 11.87 10.53 0.01
N ALA A 41 12.65 10.50 -1.08
CA ALA A 41 13.57 9.39 -1.37
C ALA A 41 14.63 9.22 -0.28
N TYR A 42 15.20 10.30 0.23
CA TYR A 42 16.13 10.24 1.35
C TYR A 42 15.47 9.67 2.61
N TYR A 43 14.24 10.09 2.92
CA TYR A 43 13.48 9.58 4.05
C TYR A 43 13.24 8.07 3.95
N TYR A 44 12.68 7.58 2.83
CA TYR A 44 12.42 6.15 2.65
C TYR A 44 13.70 5.31 2.65
N LYS A 45 14.81 5.85 2.14
CA LYS A 45 16.11 5.19 2.23
C LYS A 45 16.60 5.14 3.68
N SER A 46 16.68 6.28 4.34
CA SER A 46 17.25 6.40 5.70
C SER A 46 16.44 5.62 6.72
N ALA A 47 15.13 5.79 6.72
CA ALA A 47 14.24 5.23 7.71
C ALA A 47 13.90 3.76 7.43
N PHE A 48 13.52 3.43 6.19
CA PHE A 48 13.03 2.09 5.83
C PHE A 48 14.08 1.18 5.20
N GLY A 49 15.25 1.68 4.85
CA GLY A 49 16.31 0.89 4.23
C GLY A 49 16.05 0.56 2.76
N PHE A 50 15.25 1.36 2.08
CA PHE A 50 15.12 1.23 0.63
C PHE A 50 16.44 1.57 -0.06
N GLN A 51 16.70 0.89 -1.17
CA GLN A 51 17.87 1.11 -2.00
C GLN A 51 17.54 2.01 -3.19
N SER A 52 18.49 2.82 -3.62
CA SER A 52 18.41 3.54 -4.88
C SER A 52 18.27 2.54 -6.03
N TYR A 53 17.29 2.75 -6.90
CA TYR A 53 17.02 1.83 -7.98
C TYR A 53 17.11 2.49 -9.35
N ALA A 54 16.24 3.48 -9.61
CA ALA A 54 16.24 4.22 -10.86
C ALA A 54 15.84 5.68 -10.65
N TYR A 55 16.22 6.54 -11.59
CA TYR A 55 15.99 7.98 -11.57
C TYR A 55 15.52 8.46 -12.93
N LYS A 56 14.58 9.39 -12.92
CA LYS A 56 14.14 10.16 -14.08
C LYS A 56 14.04 11.63 -13.71
N GLY A 57 14.68 12.50 -14.45
CA GLY A 57 14.69 13.93 -14.17
C GLY A 57 15.38 14.72 -15.27
N LEU A 58 15.84 15.92 -14.97
CA LEU A 58 16.47 16.80 -15.95
C LEU A 58 17.66 16.18 -16.63
N GLU A 59 18.46 15.41 -15.89
CA GLU A 59 19.66 14.72 -16.38
C GLU A 59 19.34 13.58 -17.36
N THR A 60 18.14 13.00 -17.25
CA THR A 60 17.65 11.95 -18.16
C THR A 60 16.73 12.50 -19.26
N GLY A 61 16.65 13.82 -19.41
CA GLY A 61 15.85 14.49 -20.43
C GLY A 61 14.39 14.77 -20.05
N SER A 62 13.92 14.40 -18.86
CA SER A 62 12.58 14.76 -18.38
C SER A 62 12.51 16.27 -18.07
N ARG A 63 11.45 16.93 -18.55
CA ARG A 63 11.21 18.37 -18.29
C ARG A 63 9.98 18.63 -17.44
N ASP A 64 9.16 17.60 -17.23
CA ASP A 64 7.86 17.72 -16.55
C ASP A 64 7.92 17.25 -15.09
N VAL A 65 8.74 16.21 -14.83
CA VAL A 65 8.80 15.54 -13.52
C VAL A 65 10.23 15.14 -13.14
N VAL A 66 10.45 15.04 -11.83
CA VAL A 66 11.55 14.27 -11.25
C VAL A 66 10.95 13.09 -10.51
N SER A 67 11.44 11.89 -10.79
CA SER A 67 10.99 10.65 -10.18
C SER A 67 12.16 9.82 -9.66
N TYR A 68 12.09 9.41 -8.40
CA TYR A 68 13.02 8.48 -7.77
C TYR A 68 12.33 7.14 -7.56
N ALA A 69 12.81 6.10 -8.22
CA ALA A 69 12.39 4.73 -7.97
C ALA A 69 13.31 4.09 -6.92
N LEU A 70 12.71 3.57 -5.88
CA LEU A 70 13.38 2.88 -4.78
C LEU A 70 12.95 1.42 -4.74
N LYS A 71 13.81 0.55 -4.23
CA LYS A 71 13.54 -0.89 -4.14
C LYS A 71 13.99 -1.45 -2.80
N GLN A 72 13.20 -2.37 -2.24
CA GLN A 72 13.64 -3.29 -1.19
C GLN A 72 12.96 -4.64 -1.45
N ASP A 73 13.76 -5.68 -1.66
CA ASP A 73 13.32 -7.01 -2.09
C ASP A 73 12.35 -6.92 -3.30
N LYS A 74 11.08 -7.29 -3.15
CA LYS A 74 10.05 -7.22 -4.21
C LYS A 74 9.27 -5.91 -4.21
N ILE A 75 9.49 -5.04 -3.27
CA ILE A 75 8.81 -3.74 -3.17
C ILE A 75 9.51 -2.74 -4.06
N ARG A 76 8.73 -2.06 -4.91
CA ARG A 76 9.17 -0.87 -5.65
C ARG A 76 8.23 0.28 -5.36
N ILE A 77 8.80 1.41 -4.98
CA ILE A 77 8.07 2.67 -4.83
C ILE A 77 8.67 3.72 -5.75
N VAL A 78 7.83 4.56 -6.30
CA VAL A 78 8.23 5.70 -7.13
C VAL A 78 7.75 6.96 -6.45
N LEU A 79 8.64 7.92 -6.29
CA LEU A 79 8.37 9.21 -5.68
C LEU A 79 8.51 10.27 -6.76
N THR A 80 7.39 10.89 -7.15
CA THR A 80 7.35 11.83 -8.28
C THR A 80 6.94 13.22 -7.82
N THR A 81 7.74 14.22 -8.18
CA THR A 81 7.43 15.65 -8.02
C THR A 81 7.38 16.36 -9.36
N PRO A 82 6.44 17.28 -9.60
CA PRO A 82 6.38 18.05 -10.83
C PRO A 82 7.48 19.12 -10.86
N LEU A 83 7.99 19.40 -12.06
CA LEU A 83 8.91 20.53 -12.31
C LEU A 83 8.17 21.79 -12.73
N ASN A 84 6.86 21.71 -12.94
CA ASN A 84 6.00 22.78 -13.34
C ASN A 84 4.85 22.95 -12.37
N SER A 85 4.66 24.15 -11.83
CA SER A 85 3.58 24.48 -10.90
C SER A 85 2.17 24.38 -11.49
N GLN A 86 2.04 24.37 -12.83
CA GLN A 86 0.75 24.19 -13.52
C GLN A 86 0.48 22.74 -13.92
N SER A 87 1.27 21.81 -13.43
CA SER A 87 1.06 20.39 -13.67
C SER A 87 -0.13 19.86 -12.85
N ASN A 88 -0.93 18.96 -13.43
CA ASN A 88 -1.97 18.22 -12.72
C ASN A 88 -1.43 17.44 -11.50
N ILE A 89 -0.14 17.13 -11.49
CA ILE A 89 0.52 16.53 -10.33
C ILE A 89 0.59 17.55 -9.18
N ASN A 90 0.90 18.81 -9.50
CA ASN A 90 0.89 19.87 -8.49
C ASN A 90 -0.51 20.11 -7.93
N ASP A 91 -1.54 20.12 -8.78
CA ASP A 91 -2.94 20.27 -8.33
C ASP A 91 -3.33 19.15 -7.37
N HIS A 92 -2.91 17.91 -7.67
CA HIS A 92 -3.13 16.77 -6.80
C HIS A 92 -2.42 16.94 -5.43
N ILE A 93 -1.16 17.39 -5.44
CA ILE A 93 -0.38 17.58 -4.21
C ILE A 93 -0.96 18.74 -3.37
N VAL A 94 -1.40 19.80 -4.01
CA VAL A 94 -2.03 20.95 -3.31
C VAL A 94 -3.32 20.53 -2.62
N LYS A 95 -4.12 19.68 -3.27
CA LYS A 95 -5.38 19.19 -2.74
C LYS A 95 -5.20 18.12 -1.65
N HIS A 96 -4.38 17.12 -1.91
CA HIS A 96 -4.31 15.91 -1.11
C HIS A 96 -3.08 15.83 -0.19
N GLY A 97 -2.07 16.67 -0.43
CA GLY A 97 -0.72 16.47 0.13
C GLY A 97 0.01 15.33 -0.58
N ASP A 98 1.09 14.85 0.04
CA ASP A 98 1.82 13.68 -0.46
C ASP A 98 0.94 12.44 -0.32
N GLY A 99 0.79 11.67 -1.40
CA GLY A 99 -0.10 10.50 -1.38
C GLY A 99 0.10 9.55 -2.54
N VAL A 100 -0.53 8.38 -2.46
CA VAL A 100 -0.51 7.37 -3.52
C VAL A 100 -1.41 7.81 -4.67
N LYS A 101 -0.81 7.97 -5.85
CA LYS A 101 -1.52 8.21 -7.10
C LYS A 101 -1.75 6.95 -7.89
N VAL A 102 -0.70 6.11 -8.03
CA VAL A 102 -0.71 4.95 -8.92
C VAL A 102 -0.45 3.67 -8.13
N ILE A 103 -1.32 2.70 -8.32
CA ILE A 103 -1.09 1.31 -8.00
C ILE A 103 -0.84 0.60 -9.33
N ALA A 104 0.42 0.30 -9.63
CA ALA A 104 0.79 -0.36 -10.87
C ALA A 104 0.75 -1.88 -10.70
N LEU A 105 0.06 -2.54 -11.62
CA LEU A 105 -0.19 -3.97 -11.63
C LEU A 105 0.53 -4.61 -12.82
N TRP A 106 1.32 -5.62 -12.53
CA TRP A 106 2.03 -6.37 -13.57
C TRP A 106 1.09 -7.31 -14.31
N VAL A 107 1.09 -7.22 -15.65
CA VAL A 107 0.26 -8.02 -16.55
C VAL A 107 1.06 -8.55 -17.74
N ASP A 108 0.56 -9.60 -18.37
CA ASP A 108 1.14 -10.14 -19.62
C ASP A 108 0.77 -9.30 -20.85
N ASP A 109 -0.38 -8.63 -20.85
CA ASP A 109 -0.89 -7.82 -21.96
C ASP A 109 -1.69 -6.61 -21.42
N ALA A 110 -1.05 -5.45 -21.43
CA ALA A 110 -1.64 -4.21 -20.94
C ALA A 110 -2.78 -3.70 -21.81
N THR A 111 -2.73 -3.97 -23.12
CA THR A 111 -3.79 -3.60 -24.07
C THR A 111 -5.06 -4.41 -23.84
N LYS A 112 -4.92 -5.72 -23.66
CA LYS A 112 -6.03 -6.61 -23.32
C LYS A 112 -6.64 -6.24 -21.97
N SER A 113 -5.80 -6.01 -20.96
CA SER A 113 -6.26 -5.61 -19.61
C SER A 113 -7.10 -4.33 -19.64
N TRP A 114 -6.66 -3.33 -20.40
CA TRP A 114 -7.42 -2.09 -20.58
C TRP A 114 -8.73 -2.30 -21.33
N LYS A 115 -8.73 -3.05 -22.43
CA LYS A 115 -9.96 -3.36 -23.19
C LYS A 115 -10.96 -4.10 -22.34
N GLU A 116 -10.51 -5.10 -21.59
CA GLU A 116 -11.38 -5.91 -20.73
C GLU A 116 -12.02 -5.05 -19.64
N THR A 117 -11.22 -4.26 -18.91
CA THR A 117 -11.71 -3.43 -17.82
C THR A 117 -12.60 -2.28 -18.29
N THR A 118 -12.27 -1.61 -19.40
CA THR A 118 -13.10 -0.52 -19.94
C THR A 118 -14.40 -1.02 -20.54
N SER A 119 -14.41 -2.18 -21.20
CA SER A 119 -15.64 -2.80 -21.72
C SER A 119 -16.62 -3.20 -20.58
N ARG A 120 -16.11 -3.39 -19.38
CA ARG A 120 -16.86 -3.68 -18.15
C ARG A 120 -17.23 -2.43 -17.35
N GLY A 121 -16.96 -1.24 -17.87
CA GLY A 121 -17.38 0.04 -17.30
C GLY A 121 -16.32 0.81 -16.53
N ALA A 122 -15.05 0.39 -16.54
CA ALA A 122 -13.98 1.23 -15.99
C ALA A 122 -13.81 2.51 -16.82
N LYS A 123 -13.61 3.64 -16.14
CA LYS A 123 -13.21 4.88 -16.79
C LYS A 123 -11.72 4.81 -17.15
N SER A 124 -11.39 5.02 -18.43
CA SER A 124 -9.99 5.08 -18.88
C SER A 124 -9.26 6.25 -18.23
N TYR A 125 -8.09 5.96 -17.65
CA TYR A 125 -7.11 6.94 -17.22
C TYR A 125 -6.06 7.17 -18.33
N MET A 126 -5.57 6.09 -18.91
CA MET A 126 -4.55 6.11 -19.97
C MET A 126 -4.83 4.97 -20.96
N GLU A 127 -4.99 5.31 -22.22
CA GLU A 127 -5.07 4.29 -23.28
C GLU A 127 -3.73 3.55 -23.41
N PRO A 128 -3.74 2.32 -23.99
CA PRO A 128 -2.52 1.56 -24.19
C PRO A 128 -1.46 2.36 -24.96
N THR A 129 -0.35 2.61 -24.30
CA THR A 129 0.77 3.41 -24.82
C THR A 129 2.05 2.59 -24.73
N THR A 130 2.78 2.52 -25.83
CA THR A 130 4.09 1.86 -25.89
C THR A 130 5.20 2.88 -25.72
N GLU A 131 5.98 2.71 -24.65
CA GLU A 131 7.18 3.49 -24.38
C GLU A 131 8.42 2.65 -24.73
N LYS A 132 9.43 3.26 -25.39
CA LYS A 132 10.62 2.57 -25.89
C LYS A 132 11.89 3.33 -25.57
N ASP A 133 12.97 2.57 -25.36
CA ASP A 133 14.35 3.04 -25.33
C ASP A 133 15.27 1.94 -25.91
N GLU A 134 16.59 2.10 -25.77
CA GLU A 134 17.59 1.14 -26.24
C GLU A 134 17.50 -0.24 -25.55
N HIS A 135 16.78 -0.35 -24.44
CA HIS A 135 16.59 -1.58 -23.68
C HIS A 135 15.31 -2.35 -24.04
N GLY A 136 14.50 -1.82 -24.97
CA GLY A 136 13.27 -2.46 -25.43
C GLY A 136 12.02 -1.61 -25.23
N GLU A 137 10.91 -2.25 -24.96
CA GLU A 137 9.61 -1.59 -24.86
C GLU A 137 8.81 -2.04 -23.64
N VAL A 138 8.05 -1.10 -23.07
CA VAL A 138 7.03 -1.33 -22.05
C VAL A 138 5.70 -0.83 -22.58
N VAL A 139 4.64 -1.63 -22.50
CA VAL A 139 3.27 -1.17 -22.77
C VAL A 139 2.60 -0.88 -21.45
N ARG A 140 2.03 0.31 -21.32
CA ARG A 140 1.25 0.72 -20.16
C ARG A 140 -0.13 1.19 -20.57
N SER A 141 -1.10 0.95 -19.71
CA SER A 141 -2.46 1.46 -19.82
C SER A 141 -3.02 1.68 -18.41
N GLY A 142 -4.16 2.33 -18.27
CA GLY A 142 -4.66 2.56 -16.92
C GLY A 142 -6.14 2.92 -16.85
N ILE A 143 -6.72 2.66 -15.68
CA ILE A 143 -8.10 2.96 -15.34
C ILE A 143 -8.18 3.73 -14.03
N TYR A 144 -9.21 4.56 -13.88
CA TYR A 144 -9.54 5.17 -12.61
C TYR A 144 -10.15 4.15 -11.66
N THR A 145 -9.87 4.30 -10.37
CA THR A 145 -10.56 3.63 -9.27
C THR A 145 -11.14 4.71 -8.33
N TYR A 146 -11.21 4.47 -7.04
CA TYR A 146 -11.78 5.43 -6.09
C TYR A 146 -10.98 6.73 -6.01
N GLY A 147 -11.71 7.84 -5.88
CA GLY A 147 -11.11 9.20 -5.83
C GLY A 147 -10.29 9.53 -7.07
N GLU A 148 -9.06 9.95 -6.84
CA GLU A 148 -8.09 10.23 -7.91
C GLU A 148 -7.05 9.12 -8.09
N THR A 149 -7.15 8.02 -7.32
CA THR A 149 -6.27 6.85 -7.45
C THR A 149 -6.51 6.15 -8.79
N VAL A 150 -5.45 5.59 -9.37
CA VAL A 150 -5.51 4.85 -10.62
C VAL A 150 -4.81 3.50 -10.53
N HIS A 151 -5.32 2.51 -11.27
CA HIS A 151 -4.59 1.29 -11.57
C HIS A 151 -3.92 1.42 -12.93
N VAL A 152 -2.61 1.18 -12.98
CA VAL A 152 -1.83 1.14 -14.22
C VAL A 152 -1.42 -0.30 -14.48
N PHE A 153 -1.80 -0.83 -15.63
CA PHE A 153 -1.36 -2.14 -16.12
C PHE A 153 -0.02 -2.00 -16.80
N VAL A 154 0.96 -2.83 -16.42
CA VAL A 154 2.34 -2.74 -16.89
C VAL A 154 2.75 -4.06 -17.54
N GLU A 155 2.97 -4.04 -18.83
CA GLU A 155 3.53 -5.13 -19.63
C GLU A 155 4.98 -4.83 -19.94
N ARG A 156 5.90 -5.64 -19.36
CA ARG A 156 7.35 -5.41 -19.50
C ARG A 156 8.13 -6.61 -20.03
N LYS A 157 7.45 -7.57 -20.66
CA LYS A 157 8.10 -8.80 -21.16
C LYS A 157 9.21 -8.54 -22.19
N ASN A 158 9.12 -7.42 -22.94
CA ASN A 158 10.06 -7.01 -23.96
C ASN A 158 11.04 -5.94 -23.48
N TYR A 159 11.17 -5.72 -22.17
CA TYR A 159 12.02 -4.68 -21.61
C TYR A 159 13.11 -5.25 -20.70
N LYS A 160 14.36 -4.85 -20.96
CA LYS A 160 15.56 -5.28 -20.22
C LYS A 160 16.25 -4.13 -19.48
N GLY A 161 15.67 -2.93 -19.52
CA GLY A 161 16.18 -1.78 -18.78
C GLY A 161 15.97 -1.88 -17.28
N VAL A 162 16.51 -0.92 -16.56
CA VAL A 162 16.53 -0.95 -15.09
C VAL A 162 15.13 -0.93 -14.48
N PHE A 163 14.22 -0.10 -15.00
CA PHE A 163 12.88 0.06 -14.44
C PHE A 163 11.81 0.31 -15.52
N LEU A 164 11.75 1.51 -16.09
CA LEU A 164 10.84 1.91 -17.17
C LEU A 164 11.63 2.77 -18.18
N PRO A 165 11.18 2.88 -19.45
CA PRO A 165 11.79 3.79 -20.40
C PRO A 165 11.88 5.23 -19.88
N GLY A 166 13.02 5.86 -20.14
CA GLY A 166 13.33 7.20 -19.62
C GLY A 166 13.87 7.25 -18.19
N PHE A 167 13.92 6.12 -17.49
CA PHE A 167 14.63 5.98 -16.22
C PHE A 167 16.05 5.44 -16.47
N GLN A 168 17.01 5.99 -15.76
CA GLN A 168 18.38 5.49 -15.70
C GLN A 168 18.68 4.87 -14.35
N LYS A 169 19.68 4.00 -14.28
CA LYS A 169 20.13 3.44 -13.00
C LYS A 169 20.55 4.58 -12.09
N TRP A 170 20.04 4.56 -10.87
CA TRP A 170 20.41 5.57 -9.88
C TRP A 170 21.57 5.08 -9.03
N GLU A 171 22.77 5.59 -9.33
CA GLU A 171 23.95 5.39 -8.51
C GLU A 171 23.90 6.35 -7.31
N SER A 172 24.11 5.83 -6.12
CA SER A 172 24.11 6.60 -4.89
C SER A 172 25.11 6.04 -3.90
N ASP A 173 25.93 6.90 -3.33
CA ASP A 173 26.89 6.55 -2.27
C ASP A 173 26.18 6.18 -0.95
N PHE A 174 24.93 6.59 -0.80
CA PHE A 174 24.12 6.31 0.37
C PHE A 174 23.08 5.21 0.07
N ASN A 175 23.40 3.98 0.45
CA ASN A 175 22.51 2.82 0.38
C ASN A 175 22.52 2.10 1.74
N PRO A 176 21.64 2.49 2.68
CA PRO A 176 21.58 1.91 4.02
C PRO A 176 21.14 0.44 3.97
N GLU A 177 21.50 -0.33 5.00
CA GLU A 177 21.11 -1.72 5.13
C GLU A 177 19.57 -1.88 5.08
N PRO A 178 19.02 -2.87 4.34
CA PRO A 178 17.62 -3.17 4.34
C PRO A 178 17.09 -3.50 5.74
N THR A 179 15.85 -3.09 6.00
CA THR A 179 15.20 -3.38 7.29
C THR A 179 14.55 -4.75 7.36
N GLY A 180 14.35 -5.41 6.23
CA GLY A 180 13.72 -6.73 6.15
C GLY A 180 12.32 -6.74 5.52
N LEU A 181 11.91 -5.63 4.89
CA LEU A 181 10.66 -5.55 4.14
C LEU A 181 10.76 -6.40 2.87
N LYS A 182 9.74 -7.21 2.57
CA LYS A 182 9.78 -8.23 1.52
C LYS A 182 8.91 -7.94 0.32
N PHE A 183 7.61 -7.78 0.54
CA PHE A 183 6.63 -7.53 -0.52
C PHE A 183 5.43 -6.76 0.02
N ILE A 184 4.62 -6.21 -0.89
CA ILE A 184 3.36 -5.55 -0.55
C ILE A 184 2.29 -6.63 -0.41
N ASP A 185 1.73 -6.76 0.80
CA ASP A 185 0.67 -7.74 1.08
C ASP A 185 -0.69 -7.23 0.62
N HIS A 186 -1.05 -6.00 1.01
CA HIS A 186 -2.30 -5.37 0.61
C HIS A 186 -2.21 -3.84 0.62
N MET A 187 -3.19 -3.20 -0.02
CA MET A 187 -3.32 -1.74 -0.06
C MET A 187 -4.77 -1.37 0.24
N VAL A 188 -4.95 -0.55 1.26
CA VAL A 188 -6.28 -0.19 1.76
C VAL A 188 -6.76 1.12 1.16
N GLY A 189 -7.95 1.08 0.56
CA GLY A 189 -8.66 2.26 0.07
C GLY A 189 -9.73 2.71 1.05
N ASN A 190 -9.72 4.00 1.41
CA ASN A 190 -10.83 4.62 2.10
C ASN A 190 -11.75 5.28 1.10
N VAL A 191 -13.04 5.02 1.21
CA VAL A 191 -14.08 5.60 0.34
C VAL A 191 -15.13 6.35 1.16
N GLY A 192 -15.97 7.14 0.48
CA GLY A 192 -17.00 7.94 1.14
C GLY A 192 -18.11 7.09 1.77
N TRP A 193 -18.96 7.76 2.55
CA TRP A 193 -20.15 7.16 3.15
C TRP A 193 -21.02 6.46 2.10
N ASN A 194 -21.39 5.20 2.38
CA ASN A 194 -22.22 4.34 1.52
C ASN A 194 -21.60 4.05 0.13
N GLU A 195 -20.28 4.21 -0.02
CA GLU A 195 -19.58 3.94 -1.28
C GLU A 195 -18.85 2.59 -1.31
N MET A 196 -18.66 1.92 -0.17
CA MET A 196 -17.91 0.65 -0.10
C MET A 196 -18.49 -0.39 -1.06
N ASN A 197 -19.81 -0.61 -1.03
CA ASN A 197 -20.46 -1.62 -1.89
C ASN A 197 -20.35 -1.27 -3.39
N LYS A 198 -20.34 0.01 -3.75
CA LYS A 198 -20.09 0.46 -5.13
C LYS A 198 -18.69 0.04 -5.60
N TRP A 199 -17.68 0.23 -4.75
CA TRP A 199 -16.31 -0.10 -5.09
C TRP A 199 -16.01 -1.60 -5.00
N VAL A 200 -16.63 -2.32 -4.05
CA VAL A 200 -16.65 -3.79 -4.04
C VAL A 200 -17.17 -4.33 -5.37
N LYS A 201 -18.34 -3.84 -5.81
CA LYS A 201 -18.92 -4.24 -7.09
C LYS A 201 -18.03 -3.86 -8.29
N PHE A 202 -17.35 -2.72 -8.24
CA PHE A 202 -16.36 -2.35 -9.27
C PHE A 202 -15.25 -3.40 -9.35
N TYR A 203 -14.66 -3.82 -8.22
CA TYR A 203 -13.61 -4.83 -8.24
C TYR A 203 -14.11 -6.20 -8.70
N GLU A 204 -15.35 -6.57 -8.35
CA GLU A 204 -15.97 -7.82 -8.82
C GLU A 204 -16.22 -7.80 -10.33
N ASP A 205 -16.95 -6.81 -10.81
CA ASP A 205 -17.42 -6.75 -12.18
C ASP A 205 -16.32 -6.37 -13.19
N VAL A 206 -15.43 -5.45 -12.80
CA VAL A 206 -14.43 -4.85 -13.69
C VAL A 206 -13.10 -5.59 -13.63
N MET A 207 -12.70 -6.06 -12.45
CA MET A 207 -11.39 -6.68 -12.25
C MET A 207 -11.45 -8.18 -11.93
N GLY A 208 -12.64 -8.76 -11.78
CA GLY A 208 -12.81 -10.19 -11.51
C GLY A 208 -12.38 -10.61 -10.10
N PHE A 209 -12.27 -9.66 -9.19
CA PHE A 209 -11.94 -9.94 -7.80
C PHE A 209 -13.13 -10.58 -7.08
N VAL A 210 -12.85 -11.23 -5.98
CA VAL A 210 -13.86 -11.78 -5.07
C VAL A 210 -13.78 -11.09 -3.72
N ASN A 211 -14.93 -10.98 -3.05
CA ASN A 211 -14.96 -10.57 -1.65
C ASN A 211 -14.48 -11.73 -0.79
N PHE A 212 -13.27 -11.60 -0.31
CA PHE A 212 -12.58 -12.64 0.47
C PHE A 212 -12.95 -12.61 1.96
N LEU A 213 -13.15 -11.40 2.51
CA LEU A 213 -13.45 -11.19 3.93
C LEU A 213 -14.27 -9.92 4.10
N SER A 214 -15.23 -9.95 5.00
CA SER A 214 -16.05 -8.79 5.34
C SER A 214 -16.05 -8.58 6.85
N PHE A 215 -15.88 -7.34 7.27
CA PHE A 215 -16.01 -6.92 8.66
C PHE A 215 -17.11 -5.89 8.76
N ASP A 216 -18.08 -6.13 9.63
CA ASP A 216 -19.12 -5.16 9.96
C ASP A 216 -18.68 -4.23 11.11
N ASP A 217 -19.51 -3.23 11.37
CA ASP A 217 -19.29 -2.24 12.43
C ASP A 217 -19.17 -2.86 13.84
N LYS A 218 -19.73 -4.05 14.08
CA LYS A 218 -19.67 -4.74 15.37
C LYS A 218 -18.36 -5.49 15.58
N GLN A 219 -17.70 -5.90 14.51
CA GLN A 219 -16.45 -6.69 14.55
C GLN A 219 -15.21 -5.81 14.70
N ILE A 220 -15.24 -4.57 14.19
CA ILE A 220 -14.10 -3.63 14.25
C ILE A 220 -14.45 -2.36 15.03
N THR A 221 -15.43 -2.41 15.90
CA THR A 221 -15.86 -1.24 16.67
C THR A 221 -15.12 -1.15 17.98
N THR A 222 -14.45 -0.01 18.22
CA THR A 222 -14.19 0.44 19.59
C THR A 222 -15.45 1.14 20.12
N GLU A 223 -15.61 1.29 21.43
CA GLU A 223 -16.77 1.99 22.04
C GLU A 223 -17.06 3.38 21.41
N TYR A 224 -16.10 3.94 20.69
CA TYR A 224 -16.14 5.33 20.22
C TYR A 224 -16.05 5.52 18.71
N SER A 225 -15.51 4.57 17.95
CA SER A 225 -15.37 4.70 16.48
C SER A 225 -15.67 3.38 15.79
N ALA A 226 -16.38 3.44 14.67
CA ALA A 226 -16.76 2.30 13.87
C ALA A 226 -16.27 2.48 12.41
N LEU A 227 -15.98 1.36 11.77
CA LEU A 227 -15.72 1.29 10.33
C LEU A 227 -16.31 0.01 9.76
N MET A 228 -16.62 0.04 8.47
CA MET A 228 -16.96 -1.15 7.70
C MET A 228 -15.83 -1.42 6.71
N SER A 229 -15.48 -2.69 6.53
CA SER A 229 -14.41 -3.11 5.64
C SER A 229 -14.77 -4.36 4.87
N LYS A 230 -14.45 -4.37 3.57
CA LYS A 230 -14.53 -5.57 2.72
C LYS A 230 -13.22 -5.74 1.99
N VAL A 231 -12.65 -6.94 2.05
CA VAL A 231 -11.37 -7.27 1.43
C VAL A 231 -11.62 -7.91 0.08
N MET A 232 -11.24 -7.21 -0.98
CA MET A 232 -11.27 -7.72 -2.35
C MET A 232 -9.95 -8.40 -2.68
N SER A 233 -10.00 -9.58 -3.27
CA SER A 233 -8.81 -10.33 -3.67
C SER A 233 -8.93 -10.83 -5.10
N ASN A 234 -7.83 -10.81 -5.85
CA ASN A 234 -7.77 -11.49 -7.13
C ASN A 234 -7.73 -13.03 -6.95
N GLY A 235 -8.02 -13.78 -8.01
CA GLY A 235 -8.23 -15.23 -7.94
C GLY A 235 -7.11 -16.03 -7.31
N ASN A 236 -5.86 -15.58 -7.40
CA ASN A 236 -4.69 -16.25 -6.81
C ASN A 236 -4.26 -15.68 -5.45
N GLY A 237 -5.00 -14.73 -4.88
CA GLY A 237 -4.73 -14.14 -3.56
C GLY A 237 -3.48 -13.25 -3.45
N ARG A 238 -2.82 -12.95 -4.57
CA ARG A 238 -1.57 -12.14 -4.56
C ARG A 238 -1.82 -10.65 -4.41
N ILE A 239 -3.00 -10.18 -4.80
CA ILE A 239 -3.37 -8.76 -4.74
C ILE A 239 -4.64 -8.64 -3.92
N LYS A 240 -4.58 -7.85 -2.86
CA LYS A 240 -5.69 -7.62 -1.95
C LYS A 240 -5.91 -6.13 -1.78
N PHE A 241 -7.16 -5.72 -1.87
CA PHE A 241 -7.62 -4.35 -1.65
C PHE A 241 -8.74 -4.34 -0.61
N PRO A 242 -8.43 -4.15 0.67
CA PRO A 242 -9.44 -3.77 1.65
C PRO A 242 -10.04 -2.41 1.29
N ILE A 243 -11.36 -2.33 1.27
CA ILE A 243 -12.12 -1.12 1.01
C ILE A 243 -12.88 -0.76 2.27
N ASN A 244 -12.57 0.40 2.84
CA ASN A 244 -13.15 0.87 4.08
C ASN A 244 -14.07 2.04 3.82
N GLU A 245 -15.20 2.08 4.52
CA GLU A 245 -16.06 3.26 4.62
C GLU A 245 -16.30 3.63 6.09
N PRO A 246 -16.63 4.90 6.38
CA PRO A 246 -17.03 5.29 7.72
C PRO A 246 -18.28 4.54 8.17
N ALA A 247 -18.41 4.30 9.47
CA ALA A 247 -19.64 3.83 10.09
C ALA A 247 -20.03 4.77 11.24
N GLU A 248 -21.31 4.79 11.60
CA GLU A 248 -21.82 5.63 12.67
C GLU A 248 -21.19 5.23 14.01
N GLY A 249 -20.64 6.21 14.72
CA GLY A 249 -20.00 6.04 16.03
C GLY A 249 -20.19 7.27 16.92
N LYS A 250 -19.88 7.16 18.19
CA LYS A 250 -19.95 8.27 19.15
C LYS A 250 -18.90 9.37 18.85
N ARG A 251 -17.88 9.07 18.07
CA ARG A 251 -16.81 10.00 17.65
C ARG A 251 -16.53 9.77 16.16
N LYS A 252 -15.97 10.80 15.53
CA LYS A 252 -15.49 10.73 14.16
C LYS A 252 -14.52 9.56 14.00
N SER A 253 -14.76 8.73 12.99
CA SER A 253 -13.89 7.58 12.73
C SER A 253 -12.58 8.02 12.06
N GLN A 254 -11.55 7.17 12.15
CA GLN A 254 -10.29 7.40 11.43
C GLN A 254 -10.49 7.49 9.91
N ILE A 255 -11.52 6.80 9.38
CA ILE A 255 -11.85 6.86 7.95
C ILE A 255 -12.38 8.24 7.58
N GLU A 256 -13.29 8.81 8.40
CA GLU A 256 -13.79 10.18 8.19
C GLU A 256 -12.68 11.22 8.32
N GLU A 257 -11.78 11.06 9.30
CA GLU A 257 -10.63 11.95 9.46
C GLU A 257 -9.71 11.91 8.23
N TYR A 258 -9.50 10.72 7.66
CA TYR A 258 -8.77 10.56 6.42
C TYR A 258 -9.45 11.29 5.26
N LEU A 259 -10.75 11.04 5.05
CA LEU A 259 -11.52 11.63 3.96
C LEU A 259 -11.53 13.15 4.02
N ASP A 260 -11.62 13.73 5.22
CA ASP A 260 -11.58 15.18 5.39
C ASP A 260 -10.20 15.77 5.14
N PHE A 261 -9.15 15.09 5.60
CA PHE A 261 -7.78 15.54 5.41
C PHE A 261 -7.35 15.41 3.95
N TYR A 262 -7.64 14.26 3.34
CA TYR A 262 -7.26 13.96 1.97
C TYR A 262 -8.19 14.60 0.94
N GLU A 263 -9.27 15.26 1.40
CA GLU A 263 -10.32 15.86 0.57
C GLU A 263 -10.92 14.85 -0.42
N GLY A 264 -11.18 13.64 0.04
CA GLY A 264 -11.83 12.58 -0.74
C GLY A 264 -11.28 11.17 -0.53
N PRO A 265 -11.78 10.20 -1.33
CA PRO A 265 -11.30 8.83 -1.33
C PRO A 265 -9.84 8.70 -1.79
N GLY A 266 -9.11 7.73 -1.22
CA GLY A 266 -7.74 7.45 -1.60
C GLY A 266 -7.14 6.25 -0.87
N VAL A 267 -5.85 5.99 -1.09
CA VAL A 267 -5.12 4.90 -0.41
C VAL A 267 -4.73 5.34 0.99
N GLN A 268 -5.32 4.69 1.99
CA GLN A 268 -5.03 5.00 3.39
C GLN A 268 -3.68 4.43 3.83
N HIS A 269 -3.44 3.14 3.55
CA HIS A 269 -2.17 2.52 3.92
C HIS A 269 -1.76 1.38 2.96
N ILE A 270 -0.49 1.05 3.04
CA ILE A 270 0.14 -0.05 2.32
C ILE A 270 0.68 -1.01 3.36
N ALA A 271 0.17 -2.23 3.38
CA ALA A 271 0.70 -3.28 4.24
C ALA A 271 1.87 -3.99 3.56
N VAL A 272 2.96 -4.11 4.28
CA VAL A 272 4.19 -4.72 3.81
C VAL A 272 4.56 -5.90 4.69
N ALA A 273 4.85 -7.03 4.06
CA ALA A 273 5.25 -8.24 4.77
C ALA A 273 6.73 -8.23 5.14
N THR A 274 7.04 -8.92 6.22
CA THR A 274 8.40 -9.25 6.65
C THR A 274 8.47 -10.69 7.17
N ASP A 275 9.64 -11.30 7.07
CA ASP A 275 9.86 -12.65 7.63
C ASP A 275 10.12 -12.62 9.14
N ASP A 276 10.60 -11.49 9.66
CA ASP A 276 10.92 -11.27 11.07
C ASP A 276 10.48 -9.86 11.50
N ILE A 277 9.27 -9.78 12.05
CA ILE A 277 8.67 -8.50 12.47
C ILE A 277 9.43 -7.88 13.66
N ILE A 278 9.94 -8.69 14.57
CA ILE A 278 10.67 -8.21 15.76
C ILE A 278 11.93 -7.47 15.33
N THR A 279 12.76 -8.13 14.52
CA THR A 279 14.00 -7.52 13.98
C THR A 279 13.69 -6.31 13.11
N THR A 280 12.67 -6.40 12.23
CA THR A 280 12.28 -5.31 11.34
C THR A 280 11.82 -4.07 12.11
N VAL A 281 10.92 -4.24 13.07
CA VAL A 281 10.43 -3.13 13.92
C VAL A 281 11.56 -2.55 14.77
N GLY A 282 12.43 -3.41 15.33
CA GLY A 282 13.62 -2.96 16.05
C GLY A 282 14.53 -2.05 15.21
N LYS A 283 14.82 -2.46 13.96
CA LYS A 283 15.61 -1.65 13.02
C LYS A 283 14.93 -0.32 12.67
N LEU A 284 13.61 -0.35 12.43
CA LEU A 284 12.84 0.86 12.10
C LEU A 284 12.82 1.86 13.28
N ARG A 285 12.59 1.38 14.51
CA ARG A 285 12.65 2.22 15.72
C ARG A 285 14.06 2.82 15.93
N ALA A 286 15.09 2.03 15.73
CA ALA A 286 16.49 2.51 15.84
C ALA A 286 16.82 3.62 14.81
N ARG A 287 16.04 3.71 13.73
CA ARG A 287 16.15 4.76 12.70
C ARG A 287 15.18 5.92 12.91
N GLY A 288 14.51 5.97 14.05
CA GLY A 288 13.62 7.06 14.41
C GLY A 288 12.19 6.95 13.85
N ILE A 289 11.79 5.77 13.37
CA ILE A 289 10.39 5.56 12.98
C ILE A 289 9.51 5.46 14.21
N GLU A 290 8.45 6.27 14.22
CA GLU A 290 7.42 6.26 15.25
C GLU A 290 6.25 5.35 14.82
N PHE A 291 5.77 4.57 15.76
CA PHE A 291 4.62 3.70 15.59
C PHE A 291 3.47 4.19 16.46
N LEU A 292 2.26 3.75 16.16
CA LEU A 292 1.10 4.02 17.01
C LEU A 292 1.40 3.62 18.47
N SER A 293 0.68 4.24 19.40
CA SER A 293 0.84 3.98 20.83
C SER A 293 0.72 2.49 21.14
N ILE A 294 1.60 2.04 22.04
CA ILE A 294 1.58 0.65 22.52
C ILE A 294 0.22 0.38 23.18
N PRO A 295 -0.46 -0.72 22.81
CA PRO A 295 -1.68 -1.14 23.48
C PRO A 295 -1.52 -1.27 25.00
N PRO A 296 -2.57 -1.08 25.79
CA PRO A 296 -2.51 -1.24 27.24
C PRO A 296 -2.23 -2.70 27.62
N GLN A 297 -1.83 -2.92 28.88
CA GLN A 297 -1.45 -4.25 29.39
C GLN A 297 -2.56 -5.29 29.16
N GLU A 298 -3.80 -4.88 29.40
CA GLU A 298 -5.00 -5.73 29.30
C GLU A 298 -5.17 -6.34 27.89
N TYR A 299 -4.71 -5.63 26.85
CA TYR A 299 -4.71 -6.15 25.49
C TYR A 299 -3.82 -7.39 25.36
N TYR A 300 -2.60 -7.33 25.93
CA TYR A 300 -1.65 -8.45 25.86
C TYR A 300 -2.02 -9.58 26.81
N ASP A 301 -2.64 -9.28 27.95
CA ASP A 301 -3.14 -10.29 28.90
C ASP A 301 -4.27 -11.13 28.29
N ALA A 302 -5.05 -10.58 27.36
CA ALA A 302 -6.10 -11.29 26.63
C ALA A 302 -5.59 -12.13 25.43
N VAL A 303 -4.32 -11.95 24.98
CA VAL A 303 -3.78 -12.65 23.81
C VAL A 303 -3.77 -14.18 23.96
N PRO A 304 -3.32 -14.76 25.09
CA PRO A 304 -3.30 -16.23 25.23
C PRO A 304 -4.67 -16.85 25.05
N LEU A 305 -5.71 -16.25 25.62
CA LEU A 305 -7.09 -16.76 25.49
C LEU A 305 -7.57 -16.69 24.03
N ARG A 306 -7.31 -15.57 23.33
CA ARG A 306 -7.67 -15.45 21.88
C ARG A 306 -6.95 -16.46 20.99
N LEU A 307 -5.71 -16.79 21.30
CA LEU A 307 -4.96 -17.81 20.57
C LEU A 307 -5.49 -19.21 20.86
N GLU A 308 -5.83 -19.50 22.11
CA GLU A 308 -6.42 -20.77 22.54
C GLU A 308 -7.78 -21.02 21.89
N GLU A 309 -8.64 -20.01 21.72
CA GLU A 309 -9.93 -20.09 21.03
C GLU A 309 -9.78 -20.61 19.58
N HIS A 310 -8.63 -20.35 18.95
CA HIS A 310 -8.31 -20.82 17.58
C HIS A 310 -7.29 -21.98 17.55
N ASN A 311 -6.97 -22.58 18.70
CA ASN A 311 -5.97 -23.67 18.83
C ASN A 311 -4.58 -23.28 18.31
N HIS A 312 -4.14 -22.05 18.54
CA HIS A 312 -2.80 -21.58 18.16
C HIS A 312 -1.91 -21.34 19.37
N GLU A 313 -0.61 -21.51 19.16
CA GLU A 313 0.44 -21.20 20.13
C GLU A 313 1.35 -20.12 19.57
N LEU A 314 1.59 -19.08 20.38
CA LEU A 314 2.51 -18.01 20.01
C LEU A 314 3.95 -18.49 20.09
N LYS A 315 4.70 -18.35 19.00
CA LYS A 315 6.12 -18.76 18.93
C LYS A 315 7.07 -17.64 19.35
N GLU A 316 6.61 -16.40 19.29
CA GLU A 316 7.36 -15.21 19.69
C GLU A 316 7.18 -14.92 21.18
N ASP A 317 8.19 -14.31 21.79
CA ASP A 317 8.11 -13.83 23.17
C ASP A 317 7.14 -12.65 23.27
N ILE A 318 6.03 -12.84 24.01
CA ILE A 318 4.97 -11.85 24.18
C ILE A 318 5.48 -10.55 24.81
N GLU A 319 6.48 -10.62 25.72
CA GLU A 319 7.04 -9.43 26.35
C GLU A 319 7.88 -8.60 25.36
N ILE A 320 8.51 -9.26 24.37
CA ILE A 320 9.19 -8.56 23.28
C ILE A 320 8.16 -7.88 22.36
N LEU A 321 7.09 -8.60 21.98
CA LEU A 321 6.02 -8.06 21.15
C LEU A 321 5.35 -6.85 21.81
N LYS A 322 5.04 -6.94 23.09
CA LYS A 322 4.48 -5.86 23.90
C LYS A 322 5.41 -4.65 23.95
N ARG A 323 6.70 -4.85 24.28
CA ARG A 323 7.69 -3.77 24.34
C ARG A 323 7.82 -3.03 23.00
N LEU A 324 7.65 -3.75 21.89
CA LEU A 324 7.67 -3.18 20.54
C LEU A 324 6.31 -2.65 20.08
N GLY A 325 5.22 -2.88 20.82
CA GLY A 325 3.88 -2.45 20.47
C GLY A 325 3.28 -3.24 19.30
N ILE A 326 3.73 -4.48 19.09
CA ILE A 326 3.24 -5.35 18.01
C ILE A 326 1.90 -5.95 18.41
N LEU A 327 0.88 -5.79 17.56
CA LEU A 327 -0.45 -6.36 17.71
C LEU A 327 -0.45 -7.83 17.30
N ILE A 328 -1.33 -8.61 17.92
CA ILE A 328 -1.47 -10.06 17.71
C ILE A 328 -2.94 -10.36 17.48
N ASP A 329 -3.28 -10.79 16.27
CA ASP A 329 -4.62 -11.25 15.92
C ASP A 329 -4.57 -12.73 15.52
N ALA A 330 -5.67 -13.46 15.75
CA ALA A 330 -5.77 -14.87 15.42
C ALA A 330 -7.05 -15.18 14.64
N ASP A 331 -6.99 -16.12 13.74
CA ASP A 331 -8.12 -16.69 13.01
C ASP A 331 -7.94 -18.22 12.89
N GLU A 332 -8.86 -18.92 12.23
CA GLU A 332 -8.79 -20.36 12.02
C GLU A 332 -7.54 -20.83 11.24
N GLU A 333 -6.92 -19.93 10.45
CA GLU A 333 -5.76 -20.26 9.60
C GLU A 333 -4.41 -20.02 10.29
N GLY A 334 -4.37 -19.26 11.39
CA GLY A 334 -3.15 -18.93 12.08
C GLY A 334 -3.23 -17.65 12.90
N TYR A 335 -2.07 -17.08 13.25
CA TYR A 335 -2.03 -15.76 13.86
C TYR A 335 -1.24 -14.77 13.03
N LEU A 336 -1.63 -13.51 13.14
CA LEU A 336 -1.05 -12.36 12.46
C LEU A 336 -0.37 -11.46 13.49
N LEU A 337 0.88 -11.13 13.22
CA LEU A 337 1.60 -10.09 13.95
C LEU A 337 1.62 -8.83 13.08
N GLN A 338 1.19 -7.69 13.63
CA GLN A 338 1.12 -6.45 12.86
C GLN A 338 1.44 -5.22 13.73
N ILE A 339 1.88 -4.15 13.09
CA ILE A 339 2.11 -2.86 13.73
C ILE A 339 1.90 -1.73 12.73
N PHE A 340 1.36 -0.61 13.20
CA PHE A 340 1.04 0.53 12.37
C PHE A 340 1.97 1.70 12.66
N LEU A 341 2.45 2.35 11.61
CA LEU A 341 3.28 3.54 11.69
C LEU A 341 2.43 4.79 11.88
N THR A 342 2.99 5.74 12.62
CA THR A 342 2.49 7.13 12.63
C THR A 342 3.28 7.92 11.59
N LEU A 343 2.64 8.40 10.52
CA LEU A 343 3.27 9.35 9.62
C LEU A 343 3.04 10.78 10.08
N LEU A 344 4.13 11.52 10.12
CA LEU A 344 4.18 12.91 10.52
C LEU A 344 3.30 13.80 9.63
N HIS A 345 2.17 14.26 10.19
CA HIS A 345 1.57 15.52 9.80
C HIS A 345 1.68 16.56 10.94
N HIS A 346 2.82 16.59 11.62
CA HIS A 346 3.05 17.58 12.66
C HIS A 346 3.24 19.02 12.17
N PHE A 347 3.45 19.25 10.87
CA PHE A 347 3.78 20.59 10.36
C PHE A 347 2.60 21.45 9.91
N LEU A 348 1.38 20.95 9.79
CA LEU A 348 0.24 21.72 9.26
C LEU A 348 -0.73 22.27 10.30
N ASN A 349 -0.68 21.83 11.56
CA ASN A 349 -1.58 22.36 12.61
C ASN A 349 -1.13 23.67 13.27
N SER A 350 -0.01 24.26 12.86
CA SER A 350 0.46 25.56 13.40
C SER A 350 -0.29 26.78 12.83
N ARG A 351 -1.19 26.62 11.86
CA ARG A 351 -1.97 27.74 11.27
C ARG A 351 -3.35 27.96 11.86
N LEU A 352 -3.86 27.06 12.69
CA LEU A 352 -5.13 27.23 13.38
C LEU A 352 -4.87 27.30 14.88
N GLY A 353 -4.77 28.51 15.42
CA GLY A 353 -4.56 28.82 16.83
C GLY A 353 -5.68 28.33 17.77
N GLN A 354 -5.95 27.05 17.81
CA GLN A 354 -6.81 26.42 18.79
C GLN A 354 -6.08 25.29 19.49
N THR A 355 -5.81 25.50 20.75
CA THR A 355 -5.37 24.51 21.73
C THR A 355 -6.43 23.41 21.86
N GLN A 356 -6.49 22.48 20.93
CA GLN A 356 -7.17 21.21 21.10
C GLN A 356 -6.13 20.12 21.36
N LYS A 357 -6.37 19.32 22.39
CA LYS A 357 -5.59 18.13 22.73
C LYS A 357 -5.30 17.36 21.44
N MET A 358 -4.01 17.17 21.13
CA MET A 358 -3.56 16.43 19.97
C MET A 358 -4.18 15.03 19.99
N VAL A 359 -5.20 14.82 19.18
CA VAL A 359 -5.62 13.48 18.79
C VAL A 359 -4.67 13.07 17.67
N PHE A 360 -3.78 12.14 17.96
CA PHE A 360 -2.88 11.57 16.98
C PHE A 360 -3.72 10.99 15.83
N ARG A 361 -3.53 11.49 14.62
CA ARG A 361 -4.20 10.99 13.42
C ARG A 361 -3.26 10.01 12.73
N PRO A 362 -3.57 8.72 12.73
CA PRO A 362 -2.75 7.73 12.06
C PRO A 362 -3.08 7.73 10.56
N PHE A 363 -2.27 8.38 9.77
CA PHE A 363 -2.12 7.97 8.38
C PHE A 363 -1.08 6.87 8.36
N CYS A 364 -1.53 5.65 8.26
CA CYS A 364 -0.63 4.52 8.23
C CYS A 364 -0.25 4.21 6.78
N PHE A 365 0.90 4.71 6.34
CA PHE A 365 1.43 4.33 5.03
C PHE A 365 2.04 2.94 5.03
N LEU A 366 2.28 2.35 6.18
CA LEU A 366 2.89 1.04 6.28
C LEU A 366 2.31 0.26 7.45
N CYS A 367 1.68 -0.85 7.16
CA CYS A 367 1.38 -1.90 8.12
C CYS A 367 2.42 -3.00 7.93
N LEU A 368 3.08 -3.42 8.98
CA LEU A 368 3.98 -4.57 8.96
C LEU A 368 3.22 -5.76 9.48
N GLY A 369 3.21 -6.86 8.72
CA GLY A 369 2.50 -8.05 9.13
C GLY A 369 3.26 -9.34 8.76
N ARG A 370 3.04 -10.37 9.55
CA ARG A 370 3.44 -11.73 9.26
C ARG A 370 2.31 -12.69 9.68
N LYS A 371 1.75 -13.41 8.73
CA LYS A 371 0.80 -14.49 9.02
C LYS A 371 1.57 -15.81 9.18
N ARG A 372 1.39 -16.52 10.30
CA ARG A 372 1.88 -17.87 10.49
C ARG A 372 0.69 -18.83 10.31
N LYS A 373 0.83 -19.74 9.35
CA LYS A 373 -0.09 -20.87 9.19
C LYS A 373 0.36 -22.01 10.11
N HIS A 374 -0.60 -22.77 10.61
CA HIS A 374 -0.30 -24.12 11.11
C HIS A 374 0.32 -24.94 9.97
N ILE A 375 1.51 -25.52 10.23
CA ILE A 375 2.11 -26.58 9.42
C ILE A 375 1.64 -27.91 9.98
#